data_e6da3c142a7a5a6e1f23cd13a452c261
#
_entry.id   e6da3c142a7a5a6e1f23cd13a452c261
#
_cell.length_a   1.000
_cell.length_b   1.000
_cell.length_c   1.000
_cell.angle_alpha   90.00
_cell.angle_beta   90.00
_cell.angle_gamma   90.00
#
_symmetry.space_group_name_H-M   'P 1'
#
loop_
_entity.id
_entity.type
_entity.pdbx_description
1 polymer ?
#
loop_
_entity_poly.entity_id
_entity_poly.type
_entity_poly.pdbx_seq_one_letter_code
_entity_poly.pdbx_strand_id
1 'polypeptide(L)'
;MNKAKFFEREIALIKNEDYRKFVEDYLNNVCPNYFWEIGASSSGKFHPQFSQGEGGLVRHTKAVVLFAEELLRMSSYMYMSDEHKDYVIMACILHDTCKYGQSEFDKELYKDHAKNASALVNEAWYDYFGINASEFFLSAIKCHMGQWSEREDRPFTNIDRCVHMADYMASRSFIDIPQINEEYHNTLVDEVNSYELIDDPLCDLDENIPALLNCLECEYLLECKQKIK
;
A
#
# COMPACT_ATOMS: atom_id res chain seq x y z
N MET A 1 -16.82 7.74 12.83
CA MET A 1 -16.65 7.22 11.46
C MET A 1 -15.57 6.13 11.53
N ASN A 2 -15.78 4.96 10.97
CA ASN A 2 -14.74 3.91 10.96
C ASN A 2 -13.74 4.20 9.82
N LYS A 3 -12.64 4.87 10.14
CA LYS A 3 -11.59 5.26 9.19
C LYS A 3 -10.77 4.08 8.69
N ALA A 4 -10.59 3.03 9.52
CA ALA A 4 -9.88 1.82 9.14
C ALA A 4 -10.54 1.11 7.94
N LYS A 5 -11.84 1.34 7.70
CA LYS A 5 -12.55 0.81 6.53
C LYS A 5 -11.91 1.21 5.19
N PHE A 6 -11.24 2.35 5.12
CA PHE A 6 -10.49 2.75 3.91
C PHE A 6 -9.33 1.79 3.59
N PHE A 7 -8.84 1.03 4.58
CA PHE A 7 -7.76 0.06 4.43
C PHE A 7 -8.21 -1.39 4.66
N GLU A 8 -9.52 -1.69 4.54
CA GLU A 8 -10.07 -3.03 4.81
C GLU A 8 -9.35 -4.14 4.00
N ARG A 9 -9.08 -3.89 2.70
CA ARG A 9 -8.35 -4.82 1.84
C ARG A 9 -6.90 -5.01 2.32
N GLU A 10 -6.22 -3.93 2.63
CA GLU A 10 -4.81 -3.92 3.04
C GLU A 10 -4.65 -4.58 4.41
N ILE A 11 -5.53 -4.29 5.35
CA ILE A 11 -5.55 -4.92 6.69
C ILE A 11 -5.81 -6.42 6.59
N ALA A 12 -6.66 -6.86 5.67
CA ALA A 12 -6.95 -8.29 5.47
C ALA A 12 -5.71 -9.12 5.02
N LEU A 13 -4.66 -8.47 4.50
CA LEU A 13 -3.39 -9.14 4.15
C LEU A 13 -2.57 -9.55 5.38
N ILE A 14 -2.80 -8.93 6.54
CA ILE A 14 -2.14 -9.27 7.80
C ILE A 14 -2.73 -10.59 8.32
N LYS A 15 -1.89 -11.59 8.58
CA LYS A 15 -2.34 -12.92 9.01
C LYS A 15 -2.73 -12.97 10.49
N ASN A 16 -1.95 -12.28 11.33
CA ASN A 16 -2.19 -12.24 12.76
C ASN A 16 -3.43 -11.38 13.08
N GLU A 17 -4.44 -11.96 13.71
CA GLU A 17 -5.71 -11.29 14.03
C GLU A 17 -5.53 -10.14 15.02
N ASP A 18 -4.65 -10.27 16.00
CA ASP A 18 -4.43 -9.21 17.01
C ASP A 18 -3.70 -8.02 16.38
N TYR A 19 -2.81 -8.27 15.39
CA TYR A 19 -2.16 -7.21 14.63
C TYR A 19 -3.16 -6.48 13.72
N ARG A 20 -4.12 -7.18 13.09
CA ARG A 20 -5.22 -6.53 12.35
C ARG A 20 -6.00 -5.59 13.25
N LYS A 21 -6.44 -6.08 14.41
CA LYS A 21 -7.20 -5.27 15.38
C LYS A 21 -6.41 -4.06 15.87
N PHE A 22 -5.11 -4.22 16.11
CA PHE A 22 -4.23 -3.09 16.46
C PHE A 22 -4.18 -2.04 15.34
N VAL A 23 -3.99 -2.44 14.08
CA VAL A 23 -3.97 -1.49 12.95
C VAL A 23 -5.31 -0.78 12.80
N GLU A 24 -6.43 -1.50 12.95
CA GLU A 24 -7.77 -0.90 12.94
C GLU A 24 -7.95 0.13 14.07
N ASP A 25 -7.52 -0.21 15.27
CA ASP A 25 -7.59 0.70 16.44
C ASP A 25 -6.71 1.93 16.22
N TYR A 26 -5.47 1.75 15.78
CA TYR A 26 -4.55 2.84 15.47
C TYR A 26 -5.13 3.81 14.43
N LEU A 27 -5.63 3.30 13.32
CA LEU A 27 -6.20 4.12 12.25
C LEU A 27 -7.45 4.89 12.69
N ASN A 28 -8.25 4.32 13.57
CA ASN A 28 -9.48 4.95 14.05
C ASN A 28 -9.25 5.99 15.16
N ASN A 29 -8.29 5.72 16.06
CA ASN A 29 -8.19 6.43 17.33
C ASN A 29 -6.88 7.21 17.51
N VAL A 30 -5.78 6.81 16.88
CA VAL A 30 -4.45 7.39 17.06
C VAL A 30 -3.98 8.19 15.84
N CYS A 31 -4.23 7.68 14.63
CA CYS A 31 -3.79 8.30 13.38
C CYS A 31 -4.27 9.76 13.26
N PRO A 32 -3.37 10.75 13.03
CA PRO A 32 -3.71 12.16 12.90
C PRO A 32 -4.78 12.43 11.84
N ASN A 33 -5.69 13.35 12.12
CA ASN A 33 -6.81 13.64 11.21
C ASN A 33 -6.36 14.13 9.84
N TYR A 34 -5.31 14.93 9.74
CA TYR A 34 -4.83 15.47 8.49
C TYR A 34 -4.36 14.37 7.49
N PHE A 35 -3.95 13.17 7.99
CA PHE A 35 -3.55 12.04 7.15
C PHE A 35 -4.60 11.69 6.08
N TRP A 36 -5.88 11.84 6.43
CA TRP A 36 -7.02 11.51 5.58
C TRP A 36 -7.31 12.55 4.50
N GLU A 37 -6.79 13.76 4.66
CA GLU A 37 -7.17 14.93 3.88
C GLU A 37 -6.08 15.39 2.90
N ILE A 38 -4.81 15.18 3.24
CA ILE A 38 -3.70 15.76 2.49
C ILE A 38 -3.22 14.87 1.32
N GLY A 39 -2.47 15.51 0.40
CA GLY A 39 -1.72 14.82 -0.63
C GLY A 39 -0.42 14.21 -0.11
N ALA A 40 0.08 13.17 -0.78
CA ALA A 40 1.35 12.53 -0.44
C ALA A 40 2.57 13.45 -0.64
N SER A 41 2.46 14.45 -1.52
CA SER A 41 3.54 15.40 -1.79
C SER A 41 3.03 16.83 -1.76
N SER A 42 3.75 17.70 -1.05
CA SER A 42 3.46 19.14 -1.04
C SER A 42 3.76 19.84 -2.37
N SER A 43 4.65 19.29 -3.20
CA SER A 43 5.07 19.88 -4.47
C SER A 43 4.40 19.25 -5.70
N GLY A 44 3.80 18.08 -5.58
CA GLY A 44 3.24 17.30 -6.68
C GLY A 44 4.25 16.84 -7.75
N LYS A 45 5.54 17.18 -7.57
CA LYS A 45 6.55 17.11 -8.63
C LYS A 45 7.11 15.70 -8.86
N PHE A 46 7.15 14.87 -7.83
CA PHE A 46 7.81 13.57 -7.85
C PHE A 46 6.82 12.40 -7.68
N HIS A 47 5.66 12.66 -7.10
CA HIS A 47 4.65 11.65 -6.83
C HIS A 47 3.66 11.49 -8.00
N PRO A 48 3.08 10.29 -8.19
CA PRO A 48 2.06 10.04 -9.20
C PRO A 48 0.82 10.94 -9.00
N GLN A 49 0.05 11.11 -10.06
CA GLN A 49 -1.15 11.95 -10.02
C GLN A 49 -2.19 11.42 -9.03
N PHE A 50 -2.36 10.10 -8.91
CA PHE A 50 -3.32 9.50 -7.98
C PHE A 50 -3.03 9.83 -6.51
N SER A 51 -1.79 10.12 -6.14
CA SER A 51 -1.37 10.45 -4.77
C SER A 51 -1.37 11.96 -4.47
N GLN A 52 -1.90 12.78 -5.37
CA GLN A 52 -1.98 14.24 -5.20
C GLN A 52 -3.37 14.67 -4.69
N GLY A 53 -3.44 15.90 -4.14
CA GLY A 53 -4.70 16.49 -3.68
C GLY A 53 -5.29 15.79 -2.45
N GLU A 54 -6.57 16.07 -2.19
CA GLU A 54 -7.30 15.53 -1.04
C GLU A 54 -7.30 14.01 -1.04
N GLY A 55 -7.02 13.40 0.14
CA GLY A 55 -6.89 11.95 0.29
C GLY A 55 -5.73 11.31 -0.46
N GLY A 56 -4.84 12.11 -1.07
CA GLY A 56 -3.70 11.61 -1.84
C GLY A 56 -2.71 10.79 -1.00
N LEU A 57 -2.56 11.12 0.28
CA LEU A 57 -1.68 10.35 1.18
C LEU A 57 -2.26 8.95 1.48
N VAL A 58 -3.58 8.83 1.63
CA VAL A 58 -4.25 7.53 1.75
C VAL A 58 -4.04 6.69 0.49
N ARG A 59 -4.22 7.27 -0.70
CA ARG A 59 -4.01 6.56 -1.97
C ARG A 59 -2.56 6.16 -2.17
N HIS A 60 -1.60 7.00 -1.78
CA HIS A 60 -0.19 6.64 -1.75
C HIS A 60 0.07 5.43 -0.85
N THR A 61 -0.43 5.46 0.38
CA THR A 61 -0.28 4.35 1.34
C THR A 61 -0.84 3.04 0.80
N LYS A 62 -2.00 3.07 0.12
CA LYS A 62 -2.55 1.89 -0.57
C LYS A 62 -1.61 1.38 -1.67
N ALA A 63 -1.02 2.28 -2.46
CA ALA A 63 -0.05 1.93 -3.48
C ALA A 63 1.20 1.28 -2.87
N VAL A 64 1.69 1.79 -1.73
CA VAL A 64 2.81 1.20 -1.01
C VAL A 64 2.49 -0.23 -0.58
N VAL A 65 1.31 -0.49 -0.02
CA VAL A 65 0.90 -1.85 0.36
C VAL A 65 0.79 -2.77 -0.86
N LEU A 66 0.25 -2.28 -1.98
CA LEU A 66 0.17 -3.06 -3.21
C LEU A 66 1.55 -3.49 -3.71
N PHE A 67 2.53 -2.58 -3.75
CA PHE A 67 3.90 -2.92 -4.12
C PHE A 67 4.55 -3.86 -3.09
N ALA A 68 4.28 -3.69 -1.80
CA ALA A 68 4.79 -4.61 -0.78
C ALA A 68 4.24 -6.03 -0.98
N GLU A 69 2.94 -6.17 -1.31
CA GLU A 69 2.31 -7.46 -1.62
C GLU A 69 3.02 -8.16 -2.80
N GLU A 70 3.33 -7.43 -3.88
CA GLU A 70 4.08 -7.98 -5.01
C GLU A 70 5.53 -8.34 -4.63
N LEU A 71 6.22 -7.46 -3.91
CA LEU A 71 7.59 -7.71 -3.44
C LEU A 71 7.67 -8.96 -2.57
N LEU A 72 6.69 -9.18 -1.67
CA LEU A 72 6.65 -10.35 -0.78
C LEU A 72 6.49 -11.69 -1.53
N ARG A 73 6.05 -11.67 -2.79
CA ARG A 73 5.99 -12.85 -3.68
C ARG A 73 7.31 -13.11 -4.39
N MET A 74 8.22 -12.12 -4.47
CA MET A 74 9.52 -12.28 -5.12
C MET A 74 10.45 -13.19 -4.31
N SER A 75 11.34 -13.89 -5.00
CA SER A 75 12.31 -14.83 -4.39
C SER A 75 13.18 -14.19 -3.29
N SER A 76 13.43 -12.89 -3.36
CA SER A 76 14.21 -12.16 -2.36
C SER A 76 13.49 -12.04 -1.00
N TYR A 77 12.15 -12.11 -0.97
CA TYR A 77 11.35 -11.84 0.22
C TYR A 77 10.36 -12.97 0.57
N MET A 78 10.05 -13.87 -0.35
CA MET A 78 9.02 -14.90 -0.17
C MET A 78 9.29 -15.85 1.02
N TYR A 79 10.55 -16.00 1.42
CA TYR A 79 10.96 -16.86 2.53
C TYR A 79 10.92 -16.18 3.91
N MET A 80 10.48 -14.92 4.01
CA MET A 80 10.21 -14.31 5.32
C MET A 80 9.14 -15.12 6.06
N SER A 81 9.25 -15.16 7.39
CA SER A 81 8.19 -15.70 8.24
C SER A 81 6.88 -14.93 8.06
N ASP A 82 5.75 -15.55 8.38
CA ASP A 82 4.45 -14.89 8.33
C ASP A 82 4.43 -13.64 9.21
N GLU A 83 5.00 -13.70 10.40
CA GLU A 83 5.13 -12.56 11.29
C GLU A 83 5.92 -11.39 10.64
N HIS A 84 7.05 -11.68 9.98
CA HIS A 84 7.82 -10.65 9.29
C HIS A 84 7.07 -10.06 8.09
N LYS A 85 6.25 -10.87 7.39
CA LYS A 85 5.37 -10.37 6.34
C LYS A 85 4.28 -9.45 6.90
N ASP A 86 3.71 -9.82 8.05
CA ASP A 86 2.76 -8.98 8.77
C ASP A 86 3.40 -7.63 9.15
N TYR A 87 4.64 -7.63 9.66
CA TYR A 87 5.37 -6.40 9.95
C TYR A 87 5.58 -5.53 8.72
N VAL A 88 5.87 -6.10 7.55
CA VAL A 88 5.99 -5.35 6.29
C VAL A 88 4.67 -4.67 5.95
N ILE A 89 3.55 -5.41 5.95
CA ILE A 89 2.24 -4.85 5.60
C ILE A 89 1.83 -3.76 6.58
N MET A 90 1.98 -4.01 7.90
CA MET A 90 1.68 -3.03 8.95
C MET A 90 2.55 -1.77 8.80
N ALA A 91 3.85 -1.94 8.58
CA ALA A 91 4.76 -0.81 8.40
C ALA A 91 4.37 0.00 7.15
N CYS A 92 4.01 -0.65 6.04
CA CYS A 92 3.53 0.02 4.84
C CYS A 92 2.23 0.82 5.09
N ILE A 93 1.30 0.33 5.92
CA ILE A 93 0.08 1.07 6.27
C ILE A 93 0.40 2.28 7.16
N LEU A 94 1.37 2.16 8.06
CA LEU A 94 1.58 3.13 9.15
C LEU A 94 2.75 4.11 8.91
N HIS A 95 3.62 3.89 7.90
CA HIS A 95 4.88 4.62 7.73
C HIS A 95 4.74 6.14 7.65
N ASP A 96 3.72 6.64 6.97
CA ASP A 96 3.52 8.06 6.66
C ASP A 96 2.39 8.70 7.49
N THR A 97 1.86 8.01 8.52
CA THR A 97 0.75 8.54 9.34
C THR A 97 1.12 9.84 10.06
N CYS A 98 2.41 10.04 10.39
CA CYS A 98 2.91 11.25 11.05
C CYS A 98 3.67 12.19 10.10
N LYS A 99 3.31 12.24 8.81
CA LYS A 99 4.05 12.99 7.78
C LYS A 99 4.33 14.45 8.13
N TYR A 100 3.45 15.07 8.87
CA TYR A 100 3.55 16.46 9.32
C TYR A 100 3.26 16.63 10.83
N GLY A 101 3.67 15.66 11.64
CA GLY A 101 3.50 15.66 13.09
C GLY A 101 2.54 14.60 13.62
N GLN A 102 2.57 14.39 14.93
CA GLN A 102 1.80 13.31 15.58
C GLN A 102 0.33 13.67 15.87
N SER A 103 -0.01 14.95 15.92
CA SER A 103 -1.37 15.40 16.25
C SER A 103 -1.89 16.45 15.29
N GLU A 104 -1.16 17.53 15.08
CA GLU A 104 -1.52 18.66 14.25
C GLU A 104 -0.60 18.74 13.04
N PHE A 105 -1.14 19.33 11.95
CA PHE A 105 -0.38 19.50 10.73
C PHE A 105 0.70 20.58 10.89
N ASP A 106 1.98 20.16 10.89
CA ASP A 106 3.15 21.04 10.93
C ASP A 106 4.18 20.62 9.88
N LYS A 107 4.39 21.47 8.87
CA LYS A 107 5.34 21.21 7.78
C LYS A 107 6.79 21.14 8.21
N GLU A 108 7.16 21.77 9.31
CA GLU A 108 8.52 21.75 9.82
C GLU A 108 8.93 20.35 10.33
N LEU A 109 7.95 19.53 10.72
CA LEU A 109 8.16 18.17 11.21
C LEU A 109 8.34 17.12 10.11
N TYR A 110 8.25 17.52 8.83
CA TYR A 110 8.40 16.59 7.69
C TYR A 110 9.73 15.82 7.70
N LYS A 111 10.82 16.45 8.12
CA LYS A 111 12.15 15.82 8.10
C LYS A 111 12.26 14.62 9.04
N ASP A 112 11.53 14.66 10.14
CA ASP A 112 11.56 13.64 11.19
C ASP A 112 10.33 12.72 11.16
N HIS A 113 9.50 12.79 10.11
CA HIS A 113 8.22 12.09 10.06
C HIS A 113 8.36 10.57 10.26
N ALA A 114 9.39 9.94 9.70
CA ALA A 114 9.63 8.52 9.85
C ALA A 114 9.93 8.13 11.32
N LYS A 115 10.73 8.94 12.01
CA LYS A 115 11.02 8.77 13.45
C LYS A 115 9.77 9.01 14.29
N ASN A 116 9.02 10.06 13.95
CA ASN A 116 7.77 10.40 14.65
C ASN A 116 6.71 9.31 14.48
N ALA A 117 6.56 8.76 13.27
CA ALA A 117 5.62 7.66 13.02
C ALA A 117 6.03 6.40 13.80
N SER A 118 7.31 6.02 13.76
CA SER A 118 7.84 4.88 14.52
C SER A 118 7.61 5.03 16.04
N ALA A 119 7.84 6.23 16.58
CA ALA A 119 7.63 6.52 18.00
C ALA A 119 6.16 6.44 18.40
N LEU A 120 5.26 7.08 17.64
CA LEU A 120 3.82 7.05 17.91
C LEU A 120 3.23 5.63 17.78
N VAL A 121 3.70 4.85 16.79
CA VAL A 121 3.29 3.46 16.63
C VAL A 121 3.73 2.62 17.83
N ASN A 122 4.96 2.82 18.36
CA ASN A 122 5.43 2.09 19.53
C ASN A 122 4.66 2.47 20.81
N GLU A 123 4.32 3.74 20.99
CA GLU A 123 3.48 4.21 22.10
C GLU A 123 2.09 3.56 22.04
N ALA A 124 1.43 3.63 20.89
CA ALA A 124 0.11 3.01 20.70
C ALA A 124 0.17 1.47 20.86
N TRP A 125 1.24 0.85 20.40
CA TRP A 125 1.45 -0.59 20.58
C TRP A 125 1.59 -0.97 22.06
N TYR A 126 2.38 -0.17 22.81
CA TYR A 126 2.53 -0.38 24.24
C TYR A 126 1.21 -0.22 24.99
N ASP A 127 0.42 0.80 24.63
CA ASP A 127 -0.90 1.02 25.23
C ASP A 127 -1.87 -0.14 24.93
N TYR A 128 -1.75 -0.76 23.76
CA TYR A 128 -2.63 -1.84 23.33
C TYR A 128 -2.22 -3.22 23.88
N PHE A 129 -0.91 -3.54 23.87
CA PHE A 129 -0.39 -4.87 24.21
C PHE A 129 0.34 -4.92 25.56
N GLY A 130 0.68 -3.80 26.19
CA GLY A 130 1.46 -3.73 27.43
C GLY A 130 2.96 -4.04 27.29
N ILE A 131 3.46 -4.15 26.05
CA ILE A 131 4.86 -4.42 25.72
C ILE A 131 5.29 -3.53 24.54
N ASN A 132 6.58 -3.27 24.39
CA ASN A 132 7.07 -2.55 23.21
C ASN A 132 6.92 -3.39 21.93
N ALA A 133 6.72 -2.71 20.81
CA ALA A 133 6.70 -3.34 19.50
C ALA A 133 8.08 -3.92 19.13
N SER A 134 8.08 -4.88 18.19
CA SER A 134 9.32 -5.46 17.68
C SER A 134 10.19 -4.39 17.01
N GLU A 135 11.49 -4.41 17.29
CA GLU A 135 12.48 -3.54 16.63
C GLU A 135 12.48 -3.72 15.11
N PHE A 136 12.20 -4.91 14.58
CA PHE A 136 12.07 -5.15 13.15
C PHE A 136 10.91 -4.37 12.54
N PHE A 137 9.78 -4.30 13.24
CA PHE A 137 8.62 -3.54 12.80
C PHE A 137 8.86 -2.04 12.88
N LEU A 138 9.39 -1.55 14.02
CA LEU A 138 9.67 -0.14 14.23
C LEU A 138 10.77 0.38 13.30
N SER A 139 11.83 -0.42 13.07
CA SER A 139 12.90 -0.10 12.13
C SER A 139 12.36 0.09 10.72
N ALA A 140 11.46 -0.78 10.27
CA ALA A 140 10.88 -0.68 8.93
C ALA A 140 10.13 0.64 8.70
N ILE A 141 9.40 1.12 9.71
CA ILE A 141 8.75 2.44 9.68
C ILE A 141 9.82 3.55 9.67
N LYS A 142 10.79 3.49 10.59
CA LYS A 142 11.81 4.52 10.76
C LYS A 142 12.72 4.66 9.54
N CYS A 143 13.02 3.55 8.85
CA CYS A 143 13.98 3.50 7.75
C CYS A 143 13.35 3.64 6.35
N HIS A 144 12.03 3.83 6.23
CA HIS A 144 11.35 3.80 4.92
C HIS A 144 11.88 4.85 3.93
N MET A 145 12.36 6.00 4.42
CA MET A 145 12.94 7.06 3.58
C MET A 145 14.26 6.67 2.88
N GLY A 146 14.90 5.58 3.31
CA GLY A 146 16.06 5.00 2.66
C GLY A 146 17.24 5.96 2.50
N GLN A 147 17.60 6.25 1.26
CA GLN A 147 18.74 7.10 0.93
C GLN A 147 18.61 8.57 1.37
N TRP A 148 17.40 9.02 1.66
CA TRP A 148 17.13 10.39 2.15
C TRP A 148 17.18 10.50 3.67
N SER A 149 17.33 9.37 4.38
CA SER A 149 17.56 9.34 5.81
C SER A 149 19.05 9.55 6.14
N GLU A 150 19.33 9.86 7.39
CA GLU A 150 20.68 9.79 7.94
C GLU A 150 21.24 8.37 7.82
N ARG A 151 22.58 8.22 7.86
CA ARG A 151 23.22 6.94 7.56
C ARG A 151 22.77 5.81 8.50
N GLU A 152 22.57 6.13 9.78
CA GLU A 152 22.13 5.19 10.81
C GLU A 152 20.67 4.73 10.63
N ASP A 153 19.83 5.53 9.97
CA ASP A 153 18.42 5.26 9.72
C ASP A 153 18.17 4.72 8.31
N ARG A 154 19.18 4.12 7.66
CA ARG A 154 19.03 3.49 6.34
C ARG A 154 18.59 2.03 6.46
N PRO A 155 17.80 1.52 5.49
CA PRO A 155 17.32 0.14 5.49
C PRO A 155 18.46 -0.88 5.59
N PHE A 156 18.43 -1.71 6.63
CA PHE A 156 19.43 -2.74 6.88
C PHE A 156 18.87 -4.15 6.75
N THR A 157 17.72 -4.42 7.35
CA THR A 157 17.06 -5.72 7.31
C THR A 157 16.30 -5.94 5.99
N ASN A 158 15.89 -7.16 5.71
CA ASN A 158 15.03 -7.43 4.57
C ASN A 158 13.64 -6.80 4.72
N ILE A 159 13.15 -6.66 5.97
CA ILE A 159 11.87 -5.99 6.27
C ILE A 159 12.00 -4.51 5.89
N ASP A 160 13.04 -3.82 6.40
CA ASP A 160 13.29 -2.40 6.09
C ASP A 160 13.40 -2.17 4.58
N ARG A 161 14.16 -3.04 3.88
CA ARG A 161 14.36 -2.93 2.43
C ARG A 161 13.08 -3.14 1.64
N CYS A 162 12.22 -4.06 2.08
CA CYS A 162 10.94 -4.31 1.44
C CYS A 162 10.04 -3.08 1.56
N VAL A 163 9.89 -2.52 2.76
CA VAL A 163 9.08 -1.32 3.01
C VAL A 163 9.63 -0.11 2.25
N HIS A 164 10.94 0.15 2.34
CA HIS A 164 11.58 1.22 1.58
C HIS A 164 11.36 1.09 0.06
N MET A 165 11.54 -0.11 -0.50
CA MET A 165 11.38 -0.34 -1.93
C MET A 165 9.92 -0.12 -2.36
N ALA A 166 8.96 -0.59 -1.56
CA ALA A 166 7.53 -0.40 -1.82
C ALA A 166 7.16 1.09 -1.85
N ASP A 167 7.59 1.86 -0.84
CA ASP A 167 7.38 3.31 -0.79
C ASP A 167 8.10 4.04 -1.94
N TYR A 168 9.37 3.67 -2.21
CA TYR A 168 10.12 4.23 -3.33
C TYR A 168 9.39 4.03 -4.66
N MET A 169 8.88 2.84 -4.94
CA MET A 169 8.12 2.55 -6.17
C MET A 169 6.83 3.36 -6.23
N ALA A 170 6.04 3.37 -5.15
CA ALA A 170 4.78 4.10 -5.08
C ALA A 170 4.95 5.63 -5.23
N SER A 171 6.13 6.16 -4.95
CA SER A 171 6.43 7.60 -5.06
C SER A 171 6.99 8.03 -6.42
N ARG A 172 7.05 7.15 -7.44
CA ARG A 172 7.56 7.52 -8.77
C ARG A 172 6.47 8.14 -9.64
N SER A 173 6.71 9.32 -10.18
CA SER A 173 5.72 10.12 -10.94
C SER A 173 5.18 9.44 -12.19
N PHE A 174 5.89 8.45 -12.74
CA PHE A 174 5.49 7.71 -13.93
C PHE A 174 4.66 6.45 -13.62
N ILE A 175 4.44 6.15 -12.34
CA ILE A 175 3.60 5.02 -11.93
C ILE A 175 2.13 5.41 -12.06
N ASP A 176 1.37 4.54 -12.68
CA ASP A 176 -0.08 4.57 -12.69
C ASP A 176 -0.63 3.27 -12.11
N ILE A 177 -1.56 3.39 -11.18
CA ILE A 177 -2.19 2.24 -10.50
C ILE A 177 -3.70 2.43 -10.57
N PRO A 178 -4.34 1.93 -11.64
CA PRO A 178 -5.76 2.09 -11.86
C PRO A 178 -6.65 1.63 -10.71
N GLN A 179 -6.24 0.57 -10.01
CA GLN A 179 -6.98 -0.01 -8.88
C GLN A 179 -7.13 0.92 -7.67
N ILE A 180 -6.32 1.98 -7.58
CA ILE A 180 -6.35 2.95 -6.48
C ILE A 180 -7.25 4.14 -6.81
N ASN A 181 -7.54 4.36 -8.08
CA ASN A 181 -8.48 5.39 -8.52
C ASN A 181 -9.89 4.79 -8.56
N GLU A 182 -10.76 5.15 -7.61
CA GLU A 182 -12.13 4.62 -7.53
C GLU A 182 -12.96 4.90 -8.80
N GLU A 183 -12.78 6.07 -9.44
CA GLU A 183 -13.44 6.39 -10.71
C GLU A 183 -13.01 5.43 -11.82
N TYR A 184 -11.71 5.14 -11.91
CA TYR A 184 -11.19 4.23 -12.92
C TYR A 184 -11.60 2.78 -12.67
N HIS A 185 -11.64 2.37 -11.40
CA HIS A 185 -12.10 1.02 -11.04
C HIS A 185 -13.56 0.80 -11.46
N ASN A 186 -14.43 1.77 -11.20
CA ASN A 186 -15.84 1.70 -11.61
C ASN A 186 -15.96 1.67 -13.14
N THR A 187 -15.19 2.50 -13.85
CA THR A 187 -15.19 2.52 -15.32
C THR A 187 -14.73 1.19 -15.91
N LEU A 188 -13.67 0.56 -15.36
CA LEU A 188 -13.19 -0.75 -15.83
C LEU A 188 -14.22 -1.87 -15.58
N VAL A 189 -14.88 -1.85 -14.41
CA VAL A 189 -15.92 -2.83 -14.09
C VAL A 189 -17.12 -2.66 -15.01
N ASP A 190 -17.52 -1.43 -15.31
CA ASP A 190 -18.61 -1.12 -16.22
C ASP A 190 -18.23 -1.46 -17.67
N GLU A 191 -17.00 -1.19 -18.10
CA GLU A 191 -16.50 -1.59 -19.41
C GLU A 191 -16.43 -3.12 -19.55
N VAL A 192 -15.89 -3.83 -18.58
CA VAL A 192 -15.84 -5.31 -18.60
C VAL A 192 -17.23 -5.91 -18.61
N ASN A 193 -18.18 -5.34 -17.86
CA ASN A 193 -19.58 -5.80 -17.87
C ASN A 193 -20.34 -5.39 -19.14
N SER A 194 -19.86 -4.40 -19.90
CA SER A 194 -20.46 -3.98 -21.17
C SER A 194 -19.97 -4.76 -22.38
N TYR A 195 -18.90 -5.55 -22.25
CA TYR A 195 -18.52 -6.50 -23.28
C TYR A 195 -19.53 -7.64 -23.25
N GLU A 196 -20.50 -7.63 -24.16
CA GLU A 196 -21.24 -8.83 -24.52
C GLU A 196 -20.19 -9.90 -24.89
N LEU A 197 -20.22 -11.04 -24.19
CA LEU A 197 -19.44 -12.21 -24.57
C LEU A 197 -19.73 -12.49 -26.05
N ILE A 198 -18.78 -12.12 -26.90
CA ILE A 198 -18.90 -12.48 -28.32
C ILE A 198 -18.76 -14.00 -28.31
N ASP A 199 -19.82 -14.69 -28.71
CA ASP A 199 -19.79 -16.11 -29.04
C ASP A 199 -18.82 -16.29 -30.21
N ASP A 200 -17.51 -16.33 -29.92
CA ASP A 200 -16.47 -16.64 -30.87
C ASP A 200 -16.25 -18.14 -30.80
N PRO A 201 -16.58 -18.89 -31.86
CA PRO A 201 -16.43 -20.34 -31.90
C PRO A 201 -14.97 -20.83 -31.77
N LEU A 202 -14.01 -19.92 -31.72
CA LEU A 202 -12.60 -20.22 -31.50
C LEU A 202 -12.18 -20.10 -30.01
N CYS A 203 -13.08 -19.72 -29.13
CA CYS A 203 -12.80 -19.56 -27.70
C CYS A 203 -13.45 -20.71 -26.92
N ASP A 204 -12.70 -21.81 -26.73
CA ASP A 204 -13.07 -22.88 -25.79
C ASP A 204 -12.79 -22.36 -24.36
N LEU A 205 -13.71 -21.55 -23.84
CA LEU A 205 -13.66 -21.12 -22.46
C LEU A 205 -14.08 -22.26 -21.54
N ASP A 206 -13.16 -22.74 -20.69
CA ASP A 206 -13.51 -23.60 -19.58
C ASP A 206 -14.37 -22.78 -18.60
N GLU A 207 -15.64 -23.19 -18.42
CA GLU A 207 -16.66 -22.49 -17.61
C GLU A 207 -16.25 -22.27 -16.14
N ASN A 208 -15.13 -22.88 -15.70
CA ASN A 208 -14.63 -22.81 -14.32
C ASN A 208 -13.46 -21.83 -14.10
N ILE A 209 -12.97 -21.16 -15.15
CA ILE A 209 -11.87 -20.20 -15.04
C ILE A 209 -12.37 -18.79 -15.34
N PRO A 210 -12.07 -17.76 -14.53
CA PRO A 210 -12.44 -16.39 -14.86
C PRO A 210 -11.95 -16.00 -16.26
N ALA A 211 -12.82 -15.49 -17.09
CA ALA A 211 -12.58 -15.20 -18.52
C ALA A 211 -11.28 -14.41 -18.79
N LEU A 212 -10.86 -13.55 -17.86
CA LEU A 212 -9.64 -12.77 -17.98
C LEU A 212 -8.35 -13.60 -17.91
N LEU A 213 -8.32 -14.69 -17.14
CA LEU A 213 -7.14 -15.56 -17.01
C LEU A 213 -6.95 -16.41 -18.25
N ASN A 214 -8.04 -16.87 -18.87
CA ASN A 214 -8.00 -17.64 -20.12
C ASN A 214 -7.50 -16.79 -21.30
N CYS A 215 -7.81 -15.49 -21.33
CA CYS A 215 -7.37 -14.58 -22.39
C CYS A 215 -5.85 -14.29 -22.31
N LEU A 216 -5.24 -14.34 -21.13
CA LEU A 216 -3.79 -14.08 -20.96
C LEU A 216 -2.92 -15.25 -21.42
N GLU A 217 -3.46 -16.48 -21.41
CA GLU A 217 -2.76 -17.70 -21.84
C GLU A 217 -3.17 -18.15 -23.26
N CYS A 218 -4.07 -17.44 -23.92
CA CYS A 218 -4.59 -17.79 -25.23
C CYS A 218 -3.56 -17.56 -26.33
N GLU A 219 -3.26 -18.59 -27.12
CA GLU A 219 -2.37 -18.52 -28.29
C GLU A 219 -2.83 -17.48 -29.33
N TYR A 220 -4.11 -17.13 -29.35
CA TYR A 220 -4.74 -16.21 -30.29
C TYR A 220 -4.94 -14.80 -29.72
N LEU A 221 -4.34 -14.47 -28.56
CA LEU A 221 -4.53 -13.18 -27.90
C LEU A 221 -4.24 -11.98 -28.82
N LEU A 222 -3.25 -12.08 -29.70
CA LEU A 222 -2.87 -11.02 -30.63
C LEU A 222 -3.91 -10.83 -31.75
N GLU A 223 -4.53 -11.91 -32.21
CA GLU A 223 -5.58 -11.84 -33.23
C GLU A 223 -6.91 -11.36 -32.65
N CYS A 224 -7.22 -11.75 -31.41
CA CYS A 224 -8.38 -11.29 -30.67
C CYS A 224 -8.36 -9.77 -30.43
N LYS A 225 -7.21 -9.19 -30.02
CA LYS A 225 -7.02 -7.74 -29.84
C LYS A 225 -7.21 -6.92 -31.12
N GLN A 226 -7.08 -7.50 -32.30
CA GLN A 226 -7.33 -6.82 -33.58
C GLN A 226 -8.82 -6.73 -33.94
N LYS A 227 -9.67 -7.53 -33.32
CA LYS A 227 -11.13 -7.51 -33.55
C LYS A 227 -11.91 -6.61 -32.58
N ILE A 228 -11.27 -6.15 -31.51
CA ILE A 228 -11.84 -5.19 -30.58
C ILE A 228 -11.53 -3.80 -31.11
N LYS A 229 -12.41 -3.26 -31.96
CA LYS A 229 -12.43 -1.86 -32.38
C LYS A 229 -13.67 -1.18 -31.80
#